data_065e52db8f787c4d96f53e15f523b94e
#
_entry.id   065e52db8f787c4d96f53e15f523b94e
#
_cell.length_a   1.000
_cell.length_b   1.000
_cell.length_c   1.000
_cell.angle_alpha   90.00
_cell.angle_beta   90.00
_cell.angle_gamma   90.00
#
_symmetry.space_group_name_H-M   'P 1'
#
loop_
_entity.id
_entity.type
_entity.pdbx_description
1 polymer ?
#
loop_
_entity_poly.entity_id
_entity_poly.type
_entity_poly.pdbx_seq_one_letter_code
_entity_poly.pdbx_strand_id
1 'polypeptide(L)'
;MKKSILASALLLLITSVSCDDSFEPKADFSEKYILNCIINGDSTTQYATISKSFDVAGYDPYTNQNDPFLKNMYLELIYKRKAYRMKDTLISRLGDSRYTQPIPVYYLPNFTPNDGTEIKIRAYPGQGKILSASTGDNKTCNGILE
;
A
#
# COMPACT_ATOMS: atom_id res chain seq x y z
N MET A 1 -47.11 -24.00 42.85
CA MET A 1 -47.18 -23.84 41.38
C MET A 1 -47.01 -22.39 40.90
N LYS A 2 -47.70 -21.37 41.43
CA LYS A 2 -47.54 -19.96 41.00
C LYS A 2 -46.13 -19.36 41.16
N LYS A 3 -45.43 -19.70 42.26
CA LYS A 3 -44.03 -19.21 42.50
C LYS A 3 -43.02 -19.80 41.53
N SER A 4 -43.21 -21.03 41.08
CA SER A 4 -42.34 -21.70 40.11
C SER A 4 -42.46 -21.09 38.70
N ILE A 5 -43.66 -20.70 38.31
CA ILE A 5 -43.94 -20.06 37.02
C ILE A 5 -43.34 -18.65 36.97
N LEU A 6 -43.38 -17.91 38.08
CA LEU A 6 -42.78 -16.58 38.17
C LEU A 6 -41.24 -16.63 38.06
N ALA A 7 -40.58 -17.62 38.69
CA ALA A 7 -39.15 -17.82 38.62
C ALA A 7 -38.68 -18.21 37.21
N SER A 8 -39.49 -19.04 36.51
CA SER A 8 -39.20 -19.43 35.12
C SER A 8 -39.35 -18.28 34.15
N ALA A 9 -40.38 -17.42 34.35
CA ALA A 9 -40.59 -16.23 33.52
C ALA A 9 -39.49 -15.18 33.72
N LEU A 10 -38.98 -15.01 34.95
CA LEU A 10 -37.89 -14.10 35.27
C LEU A 10 -36.55 -14.58 34.64
N LEU A 11 -36.33 -15.89 34.61
CA LEU A 11 -35.12 -16.45 33.99
C LEU A 11 -35.10 -16.27 32.46
N LEU A 12 -36.28 -16.37 31.81
CA LEU A 12 -36.39 -16.11 30.36
C LEU A 12 -36.16 -14.64 29.98
N LEU A 13 -36.49 -13.68 30.86
CA LEU A 13 -36.27 -12.27 30.61
C LEU A 13 -34.77 -11.87 30.62
N ILE A 14 -33.92 -12.60 31.36
CA ILE A 14 -32.52 -12.31 31.51
C ILE A 14 -31.73 -12.76 30.26
N THR A 15 -32.22 -13.74 29.52
CA THR A 15 -31.54 -14.25 28.30
C THR A 15 -31.79 -13.40 27.07
N SER A 16 -32.65 -12.41 27.11
CA SER A 16 -32.94 -11.52 25.99
C SER A 16 -32.09 -10.26 25.95
N VAL A 17 -31.16 -10.06 26.90
CA VAL A 17 -30.11 -9.02 26.78
C VAL A 17 -29.03 -9.59 25.87
N SER A 18 -29.33 -9.66 24.58
CA SER A 18 -28.33 -9.82 23.54
C SER A 18 -27.44 -8.59 23.59
N CYS A 19 -26.16 -8.78 23.87
CA CYS A 19 -25.17 -7.73 23.62
C CYS A 19 -25.24 -7.39 22.14
N ASP A 20 -25.84 -6.27 21.82
CA ASP A 20 -25.75 -5.64 20.52
C ASP A 20 -24.43 -4.84 20.51
N ASP A 21 -23.31 -5.55 20.66
CA ASP A 21 -22.02 -4.98 20.38
C ASP A 21 -21.98 -4.79 18.87
N SER A 22 -22.24 -3.56 18.43
CA SER A 22 -21.99 -3.15 17.06
C SER A 22 -20.50 -3.34 16.80
N PHE A 23 -20.15 -4.52 16.30
CA PHE A 23 -18.79 -4.80 15.88
C PHE A 23 -18.46 -3.88 14.71
N GLU A 24 -17.65 -2.88 14.97
CA GLU A 24 -17.11 -2.00 13.95
C GLU A 24 -15.69 -2.48 13.59
N PRO A 25 -15.57 -3.35 12.56
CA PRO A 25 -14.28 -3.99 12.22
C PRO A 25 -13.28 -3.02 11.57
N LYS A 26 -13.67 -1.76 11.36
CA LYS A 26 -12.86 -0.75 10.70
C LYS A 26 -12.14 0.10 11.75
N ALA A 27 -10.83 -0.05 11.84
CA ALA A 27 -9.99 0.85 12.63
C ALA A 27 -9.87 2.24 11.99
N ASP A 28 -9.44 3.21 12.77
CA ASP A 28 -9.13 4.56 12.26
C ASP A 28 -8.13 4.47 11.10
N PHE A 29 -8.47 5.12 9.99
CA PHE A 29 -7.64 5.11 8.81
C PHE A 29 -6.51 6.14 8.91
N SER A 30 -5.30 5.69 8.66
CA SER A 30 -4.13 6.54 8.45
C SER A 30 -3.56 6.29 7.05
N GLU A 31 -3.49 7.33 6.22
CA GLU A 31 -2.93 7.23 4.87
C GLU A 31 -1.46 6.82 4.93
N LYS A 32 -1.12 5.72 4.25
CA LYS A 32 0.24 5.20 4.13
C LYS A 32 0.71 5.26 2.68
N TYR A 33 1.99 5.58 2.50
CA TYR A 33 2.64 5.53 1.20
C TYR A 33 3.32 4.17 1.02
N ILE A 34 3.23 3.64 -0.18
CA ILE A 34 3.77 2.33 -0.55
C ILE A 34 4.72 2.52 -1.73
N LEU A 35 6.00 2.19 -1.52
CA LEU A 35 7.02 2.20 -2.55
C LEU A 35 7.28 0.77 -2.99
N ASN A 36 6.96 0.44 -4.24
CA ASN A 36 7.29 -0.83 -4.86
C ASN A 36 8.41 -0.62 -5.86
N CYS A 37 9.42 -1.48 -5.82
CA CYS A 37 10.53 -1.43 -6.73
C CYS A 37 10.90 -2.84 -7.18
N ILE A 38 11.20 -2.99 -8.46
CA ILE A 38 11.69 -4.23 -9.04
C ILE A 38 13.10 -3.97 -9.54
N ILE A 39 14.07 -4.62 -8.89
CA ILE A 39 15.48 -4.61 -9.29
C ILE A 39 15.77 -5.94 -9.97
N ASN A 40 16.17 -5.86 -11.23
CA ASN A 40 16.51 -7.03 -12.04
C ASN A 40 17.95 -6.92 -12.54
N GLY A 41 18.81 -7.83 -12.10
CA GLY A 41 20.22 -7.88 -12.50
C GLY A 41 20.44 -8.20 -13.99
N ASP A 42 19.48 -8.85 -14.62
CA ASP A 42 19.52 -9.19 -16.04
C ASP A 42 18.97 -8.09 -16.95
N SER A 43 18.44 -7.03 -16.36
CA SER A 43 17.87 -5.88 -17.09
C SER A 43 18.74 -4.65 -16.98
N THR A 44 18.82 -3.90 -18.06
CA THR A 44 19.46 -2.57 -18.10
C THR A 44 18.52 -1.45 -17.65
N THR A 45 17.28 -1.77 -17.28
CA THR A 45 16.30 -0.77 -16.82
C THR A 45 15.63 -1.26 -15.55
N GLN A 46 15.61 -0.42 -14.53
CA GLN A 46 14.98 -0.70 -13.26
C GLN A 46 13.70 0.11 -13.12
N TYR A 47 12.70 -0.43 -12.43
CA TYR A 47 11.37 0.17 -12.32
C TYR A 47 10.91 0.30 -10.87
N ALA A 48 10.16 1.37 -10.62
CA ALA A 48 9.50 1.59 -9.34
C ALA A 48 8.12 2.22 -9.53
N THR A 49 7.22 2.00 -8.57
CA THR A 49 5.94 2.67 -8.47
C THR A 49 5.75 3.19 -7.06
N ILE A 50 5.03 4.29 -6.93
CA ILE A 50 4.56 4.81 -5.65
C ILE A 50 3.05 4.82 -5.67
N SER A 51 2.46 4.32 -4.59
CA SER A 51 1.03 4.42 -4.35
C SER A 51 0.75 4.86 -2.93
N LYS A 52 -0.49 5.17 -2.64
CA LYS A 52 -0.98 5.43 -1.30
C LYS A 52 -2.14 4.53 -0.97
N SER A 53 -2.28 4.19 0.31
CA SER A 53 -3.49 3.54 0.80
C SER A 53 -4.67 4.50 0.72
N PHE A 54 -5.86 3.96 0.66
CA PHE A 54 -7.09 4.75 0.62
C PHE A 54 -8.13 4.18 1.59
N ASP A 55 -8.96 5.06 2.09
CA ASP A 55 -10.13 4.68 2.84
C ASP A 55 -11.37 4.62 1.93
N VAL A 56 -12.33 3.78 2.28
CA VAL A 56 -13.61 3.67 1.59
C VAL A 56 -14.76 3.78 2.59
N ALA A 57 -15.84 4.40 2.19
CA ALA A 57 -17.07 4.36 2.94
C ALA A 57 -17.61 2.92 2.92
N GLY A 58 -17.76 2.32 4.10
CA GLY A 58 -18.12 0.90 4.23
C GLY A 58 -16.90 -0.02 4.00
N TYR A 59 -17.15 -1.23 3.48
CA TYR A 59 -16.14 -2.29 3.38
C TYR A 59 -15.81 -2.72 1.96
N ASP A 60 -16.44 -2.10 0.96
CA ASP A 60 -16.22 -2.44 -0.44
C ASP A 60 -15.10 -1.58 -1.05
N PRO A 61 -13.90 -2.14 -1.31
CA PRO A 61 -12.80 -1.38 -1.91
C PRO A 61 -13.09 -0.97 -3.36
N TYR A 62 -14.08 -1.56 -4.01
CA TYR A 62 -14.47 -1.20 -5.38
C TYR A 62 -15.20 0.14 -5.45
N THR A 63 -15.66 0.70 -4.34
CA THR A 63 -16.23 2.04 -4.30
C THR A 63 -15.21 3.15 -4.49
N ASN A 64 -13.91 2.87 -4.29
CA ASN A 64 -12.85 3.85 -4.57
C ASN A 64 -12.65 4.05 -6.08
N GLN A 65 -12.91 5.26 -6.55
CA GLN A 65 -12.72 5.66 -7.94
C GLN A 65 -11.37 6.37 -8.19
N ASN A 66 -10.65 6.71 -7.13
CA ASN A 66 -9.37 7.41 -7.23
C ASN A 66 -8.24 6.41 -7.42
N ASP A 67 -7.43 6.63 -8.45
CA ASP A 67 -6.22 5.85 -8.67
C ASP A 67 -5.23 6.08 -7.51
N PRO A 68 -4.78 5.03 -6.82
CA PRO A 68 -3.85 5.17 -5.70
C PRO A 68 -2.41 5.51 -6.13
N PHE A 69 -2.05 5.35 -7.39
CA PHE A 69 -0.70 5.62 -7.87
C PHE A 69 -0.39 7.11 -7.95
N LEU A 70 0.81 7.48 -7.51
CA LEU A 70 1.28 8.86 -7.45
C LEU A 70 2.18 9.19 -8.64
N LYS A 71 1.94 10.33 -9.26
CA LYS A 71 2.73 10.87 -10.37
C LYS A 71 3.54 12.10 -9.94
N ASN A 72 4.55 12.46 -10.74
CA ASN A 72 5.38 13.65 -10.53
C ASN A 72 6.13 13.65 -9.18
N MET A 73 6.50 12.47 -8.67
CA MET A 73 7.29 12.35 -7.45
C MET A 73 8.79 12.37 -7.77
N TYR A 74 9.59 12.83 -6.82
CA TYR A 74 11.03 12.70 -6.92
C TYR A 74 11.46 11.34 -6.37
N LEU A 75 12.10 10.53 -7.22
CA LEU A 75 12.68 9.24 -6.84
C LEU A 75 14.15 9.19 -7.21
N GLU A 76 14.94 8.60 -6.33
CA GLU A 76 16.35 8.32 -6.57
C GLU A 76 16.71 6.89 -6.16
N LEU A 77 17.54 6.25 -6.98
CA LEU A 77 18.18 4.98 -6.68
C LEU A 77 19.62 5.29 -6.22
N ILE A 78 19.99 4.78 -5.06
CA ILE A 78 21.33 4.96 -4.49
C ILE A 78 22.07 3.62 -4.60
N TYR A 79 23.20 3.67 -5.28
CA TYR A 79 24.07 2.53 -5.53
C TYR A 79 25.54 2.94 -5.42
N LYS A 80 26.33 2.21 -4.63
CA LYS A 80 27.75 2.54 -4.37
C LYS A 80 27.95 4.00 -3.97
N ARG A 81 27.10 4.52 -3.07
CA ARG A 81 27.08 5.91 -2.56
C ARG A 81 26.76 6.99 -3.61
N LYS A 82 26.38 6.60 -4.82
CA LYS A 82 25.96 7.54 -5.87
C LYS A 82 24.43 7.49 -6.01
N ALA A 83 23.81 8.65 -6.09
CA ALA A 83 22.38 8.78 -6.33
C ALA A 83 22.10 8.93 -7.83
N TYR A 84 21.14 8.18 -8.32
CA TYR A 84 20.67 8.20 -9.71
C TYR A 84 19.21 8.59 -9.70
N ARG A 85 18.88 9.72 -10.28
CA ARG A 85 17.47 10.15 -10.39
C ARG A 85 16.73 9.25 -11.36
N MET A 86 15.58 8.73 -10.94
CA MET A 86 14.67 8.00 -11.81
C MET A 86 13.83 8.98 -12.64
N LYS A 87 13.53 8.59 -13.87
CA LYS A 87 12.62 9.30 -14.77
C LYS A 87 11.21 8.77 -14.57
N ASP A 88 10.22 9.59 -14.81
CA ASP A 88 8.82 9.17 -14.79
C ASP A 88 8.28 8.94 -16.21
N THR A 89 7.34 8.03 -16.32
CA THR A 89 6.57 7.74 -17.54
C THR A 89 5.19 7.23 -17.19
N LEU A 90 4.33 7.15 -18.18
CA LEU A 90 2.99 6.60 -18.05
C LEU A 90 2.88 5.31 -18.86
N ILE A 91 2.40 4.24 -18.22
CA ILE A 91 2.16 2.96 -18.88
C ILE A 91 0.66 2.70 -18.93
N SER A 92 0.15 2.39 -20.13
CA SER A 92 -1.25 2.02 -20.30
C SER A 92 -1.57 0.74 -19.52
N ARG A 93 -2.74 0.71 -18.89
CA ARG A 93 -3.23 -0.50 -18.24
C ARG A 93 -3.64 -1.53 -19.29
N LEU A 94 -3.27 -2.77 -19.04
CA LEU A 94 -3.71 -3.90 -19.85
C LEU A 94 -4.91 -4.57 -19.16
N GLY A 95 -5.89 -4.98 -19.97
CA GLY A 95 -7.08 -5.70 -19.50
C GLY A 95 -8.14 -4.81 -18.84
N ASP A 96 -9.07 -5.47 -18.16
CA ASP A 96 -10.22 -4.84 -17.52
C ASP A 96 -9.82 -4.26 -16.15
N SER A 97 -9.25 -3.07 -16.17
CA SER A 97 -8.94 -2.34 -14.93
C SER A 97 -10.10 -1.39 -14.57
N ARG A 98 -10.46 -1.35 -13.30
CA ARG A 98 -11.43 -0.35 -12.80
C ARG A 98 -10.92 1.09 -12.92
N TYR A 99 -9.61 1.29 -13.02
CA TYR A 99 -9.01 2.59 -13.24
C TYR A 99 -8.70 2.76 -14.72
N THR A 100 -9.15 3.86 -15.29
CA THR A 100 -8.96 4.19 -16.71
C THR A 100 -7.66 4.95 -16.98
N GLN A 101 -7.08 5.57 -15.95
CA GLN A 101 -5.86 6.36 -16.10
C GLN A 101 -4.63 5.46 -16.26
N PRO A 102 -3.63 5.86 -17.06
CA PRO A 102 -2.36 5.16 -17.15
C PRO A 102 -1.64 5.13 -15.80
N ILE A 103 -0.86 4.08 -15.58
CA ILE A 103 -0.06 3.92 -14.35
C ILE A 103 1.20 4.79 -14.45
N PRO A 104 1.45 5.71 -13.51
CA PRO A 104 2.74 6.38 -13.40
C PRO A 104 3.80 5.40 -12.90
N VAL A 105 4.86 5.26 -13.69
CA VAL A 105 5.98 4.37 -13.41
C VAL A 105 7.27 5.19 -13.44
N TYR A 106 8.15 4.94 -12.49
CA TYR A 106 9.47 5.54 -12.43
C TYR A 106 10.48 4.53 -12.94
N TYR A 107 11.42 4.95 -13.79
CA TYR A 107 12.40 4.05 -14.36
C TYR A 107 13.80 4.66 -14.40
N LEU A 108 14.80 3.80 -14.27
CA LEU A 108 16.21 4.16 -14.42
C LEU A 108 16.79 3.35 -15.58
N PRO A 109 17.01 3.94 -16.75
CA PRO A 109 17.61 3.26 -17.89
C PRO A 109 19.14 3.17 -17.75
N ASN A 110 19.74 2.25 -18.50
CA ASN A 110 21.20 2.04 -18.57
C ASN A 110 21.82 1.80 -17.19
N PHE A 111 21.15 1.04 -16.38
CA PHE A 111 21.61 0.67 -15.04
C PHE A 111 21.39 -0.82 -14.79
N THR A 112 22.50 -1.54 -14.63
CA THR A 112 22.52 -2.95 -14.23
C THR A 112 23.27 -3.05 -12.91
N PRO A 113 22.65 -3.51 -11.83
CA PRO A 113 23.32 -3.70 -10.55
C PRO A 113 24.22 -4.94 -10.60
N ASN A 114 25.30 -4.95 -9.82
CA ASN A 114 26.08 -6.14 -9.57
C ASN A 114 25.47 -6.92 -8.39
N ASP A 115 25.56 -8.26 -8.46
CA ASP A 115 25.11 -9.13 -7.39
C ASP A 115 25.75 -8.79 -6.03
N GLY A 116 25.00 -8.97 -4.97
CA GLY A 116 25.45 -8.75 -3.59
C GLY A 116 25.71 -7.30 -3.21
N THR A 117 25.43 -6.33 -4.09
CA THR A 117 25.61 -4.91 -3.77
C THR A 117 24.29 -4.30 -3.29
N GLU A 118 24.33 -3.66 -2.14
CA GLU A 118 23.16 -2.96 -1.61
C GLU A 118 22.67 -1.87 -2.57
N ILE A 119 21.38 -1.89 -2.83
CA ILE A 119 20.66 -0.85 -3.56
C ILE A 119 19.63 -0.26 -2.60
N LYS A 120 19.59 1.05 -2.54
CA LYS A 120 18.60 1.78 -1.77
C LYS A 120 17.79 2.68 -2.70
N ILE A 121 16.48 2.69 -2.53
CA ILE A 121 15.60 3.62 -3.21
C ILE A 121 15.03 4.59 -2.20
N ARG A 122 14.99 5.86 -2.56
CA ARG A 122 14.30 6.92 -1.84
C ARG A 122 13.26 7.56 -2.71
N ALA A 123 12.13 7.84 -2.11
CA ALA A 123 11.04 8.55 -2.74
C ALA A 123 10.58 9.70 -1.84
N TYR A 124 10.22 10.80 -2.44
CA TYR A 124 9.84 12.04 -1.76
C TYR A 124 8.41 12.41 -2.15
N PRO A 125 7.40 11.89 -1.44
CA PRO A 125 5.99 12.12 -1.77
C PRO A 125 5.49 13.52 -1.41
N GLY A 126 6.33 14.36 -0.85
CA GLY A 126 5.98 15.70 -0.39
C GLY A 126 5.82 15.77 1.13
N GLN A 127 5.46 16.96 1.63
CA GLN A 127 5.24 17.22 3.06
C GLN A 127 6.42 16.85 3.98
N GLY A 128 7.65 16.87 3.46
CA GLY A 128 8.85 16.48 4.20
C GLY A 128 9.00 14.98 4.48
N LYS A 129 8.11 14.15 3.93
CA LYS A 129 8.17 12.69 4.08
C LYS A 129 9.21 12.08 3.13
N ILE A 130 9.90 11.06 3.60
CA ILE A 130 10.86 10.29 2.81
C ILE A 130 10.54 8.80 3.00
N LEU A 131 10.23 8.12 1.89
CA LEU A 131 10.17 6.67 1.87
C LEU A 131 11.54 6.13 1.48
N SER A 132 11.94 5.04 2.09
CA SER A 132 13.18 4.39 1.70
C SER A 132 13.04 2.88 1.83
N ALA A 133 13.53 2.18 0.81
CA ALA A 133 13.64 0.73 0.79
C ALA A 133 15.03 0.33 0.35
N SER A 134 15.55 -0.78 0.85
CA SER A 134 16.87 -1.30 0.45
C SER A 134 16.84 -2.80 0.23
N THR A 135 17.72 -3.28 -0.63
CA THR A 135 17.94 -4.72 -0.85
C THR A 135 19.42 -4.96 -1.12
N GLY A 136 19.96 -6.03 -0.54
CA GLY A 136 21.33 -6.49 -0.79
C GLY A 136 21.48 -7.55 -1.87
N ASP A 137 20.37 -8.11 -2.35
CA ASP A 137 20.33 -9.11 -3.42
C ASP A 137 19.32 -8.66 -4.49
N ASN A 138 19.39 -9.24 -5.68
CA ASN A 138 18.46 -9.00 -6.80
C ASN A 138 17.01 -9.39 -6.44
N LYS A 139 16.40 -8.66 -5.55
CA LYS A 139 15.06 -8.90 -5.00
C LYS A 139 14.20 -7.66 -5.04
N THR A 140 12.91 -7.86 -4.91
CA THR A 140 11.95 -6.78 -4.81
C THR A 140 12.19 -5.94 -3.55
N CYS A 141 12.33 -4.64 -3.72
CA CYS A 141 12.36 -3.69 -2.62
C CYS A 141 10.93 -3.19 -2.34
N ASN A 142 10.42 -3.44 -1.15
CA ASN A 142 9.14 -2.87 -0.71
C ASN A 142 9.39 -2.00 0.52
N GLY A 143 8.93 -0.77 0.47
CA GLY A 143 8.96 0.17 1.60
C GLY A 143 7.56 0.67 1.90
N ILE A 144 7.17 0.62 3.15
CA ILE A 144 5.93 1.21 3.67
C ILE A 144 6.34 2.28 4.67
N LEU A 145 5.79 3.47 4.52
CA LEU A 145 5.89 4.54 5.51
C LEU A 145 4.59 4.60 6.31
N GLU A 146 4.72 4.55 7.61
CA GLU A 146 3.64 4.77 8.56
C GLU A 146 3.53 6.23 8.95
#